data_c71d3daa86d865ea8605735c54694f94
#
_entry.id   c71d3daa86d865ea8605735c54694f94
#
_cell.length_a   1.000
_cell.length_b   1.000
_cell.length_c   1.000
_cell.angle_alpha   90.00
_cell.angle_beta   90.00
_cell.angle_gamma   90.00
#
_symmetry.space_group_name_H-M   'P 1'
#
loop_
_entity.id
_entity.type
_entity.pdbx_description
1 polymer ?
#
loop_
_entity_poly.entity_id
_entity_poly.type
_entity_poly.pdbx_seq_one_letter_code
_entity_poly.pdbx_strand_id
1 'polypeptide(L)'
;MPGTPNMTYKFTNAIIRKPNKSIQNALSSQYLNPSYEKVLQIHKNYISSLEEAGLNIAILNSLEQYPDSIFVEDPAIIYKKNIIILNPCDSTRNGEAKIIKNEIGKYFEKILIVEKGTIEGGDILNINDHFIIGLSNRTDKLGAENLSNLLVSLGATVEICHTPKNILHFKSECSLIDDDLILVSNKMSKLDYLKKNYNLIELPSGEENAANCIRINNKLLI
;
A
#
# COMPACT_ATOMS: atom_id res chain seq x y z
N MET A 1 -20.63 9.17 24.11
CA MET A 1 -19.97 7.87 24.06
C MET A 1 -18.69 8.07 23.25
N PRO A 2 -17.51 7.68 23.70
CA PRO A 2 -16.34 7.69 22.83
C PRO A 2 -16.62 6.72 21.67
N GLY A 3 -16.51 7.20 20.44
CA GLY A 3 -16.69 6.38 19.27
C GLY A 3 -15.71 5.21 19.33
N THR A 4 -16.15 4.02 18.92
CA THR A 4 -15.29 2.86 18.68
C THR A 4 -14.09 3.32 17.85
N PRO A 5 -12.86 3.04 18.27
CA PRO A 5 -11.68 3.39 17.50
C PRO A 5 -11.84 2.84 16.07
N ASN A 6 -11.58 3.69 15.09
CA ASN A 6 -11.67 3.33 13.69
C ASN A 6 -10.45 2.44 13.39
N MET A 7 -10.62 1.14 13.60
CA MET A 7 -9.52 0.17 13.48
C MET A 7 -9.05 0.11 12.02
N THR A 8 -7.79 0.40 11.76
CA THR A 8 -7.17 0.46 10.42
C THR A 8 -7.37 -0.81 9.57
N TYR A 9 -7.61 -1.93 10.21
CA TYR A 9 -7.80 -3.23 9.55
C TYR A 9 -9.28 -3.65 9.41
N LYS A 10 -10.24 -2.76 9.72
CA LYS A 10 -11.68 -3.02 9.52
C LYS A 10 -12.13 -2.50 8.17
N PHE A 11 -12.38 -3.44 7.26
CA PHE A 11 -12.79 -3.15 5.90
C PHE A 11 -14.11 -3.81 5.56
N THR A 12 -14.86 -3.19 4.64
CA THR A 12 -16.09 -3.73 4.05
C THR A 12 -15.98 -3.90 2.54
N ASN A 13 -15.05 -3.20 1.91
CA ASN A 13 -14.86 -3.20 0.47
C ASN A 13 -13.38 -3.27 0.12
N ALA A 14 -13.07 -3.87 -1.03
CA ALA A 14 -11.76 -3.81 -1.63
C ALA A 14 -11.85 -3.50 -3.12
N ILE A 15 -10.85 -2.80 -3.64
CA ILE A 15 -10.67 -2.55 -5.06
C ILE A 15 -9.44 -3.31 -5.51
N ILE A 16 -9.59 -4.14 -6.53
CA ILE A 16 -8.50 -4.90 -7.12
C ILE A 16 -8.53 -4.73 -8.63
N ARG A 17 -7.43 -5.04 -9.30
CA ARG A 17 -7.35 -5.04 -10.77
C ARG A 17 -6.98 -6.43 -11.28
N LYS A 18 -7.64 -6.85 -12.35
CA LYS A 18 -7.29 -8.10 -13.04
C LYS A 18 -5.84 -8.06 -13.53
N PRO A 19 -5.08 -9.15 -13.36
CA PRO A 19 -3.78 -9.27 -14.01
C PRO A 19 -3.88 -9.08 -15.53
N ASN A 20 -2.84 -8.53 -16.12
CA ASN A 20 -2.67 -8.42 -17.57
C ASN A 20 -1.63 -9.41 -18.07
N LYS A 21 -1.57 -9.68 -19.37
CA LYS A 21 -0.56 -10.58 -19.95
C LYS A 21 0.84 -9.94 -19.92
N SER A 22 0.92 -8.62 -19.96
CA SER A 22 2.19 -7.89 -19.90
C SER A 22 2.86 -7.96 -18.51
N ILE A 23 2.21 -8.57 -17.50
CA ILE A 23 2.82 -8.81 -16.16
C ILE A 23 4.18 -9.51 -16.22
N GLN A 24 4.45 -10.25 -17.29
CA GLN A 24 5.75 -10.87 -17.55
C GLN A 24 6.89 -9.83 -17.65
N ASN A 25 6.56 -8.57 -17.98
CA ASN A 25 7.48 -7.45 -18.12
C ASN A 25 7.42 -6.52 -16.91
N ALA A 26 6.74 -6.93 -15.82
CA ALA A 26 6.65 -6.14 -14.60
C ALA A 26 8.03 -5.90 -13.96
N LEU A 27 8.14 -4.82 -13.23
CA LEU A 27 9.36 -4.47 -12.50
C LEU A 27 9.69 -5.56 -11.48
N SER A 28 10.89 -6.11 -11.55
CA SER A 28 11.35 -7.16 -10.63
C SER A 28 12.80 -6.96 -10.23
N SER A 29 13.06 -6.94 -8.93
CA SER A 29 14.42 -6.90 -8.38
C SER A 29 15.19 -8.21 -8.56
N GLN A 30 14.48 -9.31 -8.83
CA GLN A 30 15.06 -10.65 -8.98
C GLN A 30 15.17 -11.09 -10.45
N TYR A 31 14.82 -10.22 -11.39
CA TYR A 31 14.81 -10.51 -12.84
C TYR A 31 13.99 -11.77 -13.22
N LEU A 32 13.00 -12.10 -12.38
CA LEU A 32 12.09 -13.23 -12.64
C LEU A 32 10.91 -12.72 -13.47
N ASN A 33 10.66 -13.40 -14.58
CA ASN A 33 9.48 -13.15 -15.41
C ASN A 33 8.32 -13.99 -14.86
N PRO A 34 7.31 -13.41 -14.20
CA PRO A 34 6.19 -14.18 -13.69
C PRO A 34 5.36 -14.77 -14.84
N SER A 35 4.94 -16.03 -14.72
CA SER A 35 3.95 -16.60 -15.65
C SER A 35 2.59 -15.96 -15.40
N TYR A 36 1.96 -15.48 -16.48
CA TYR A 36 0.61 -14.91 -16.42
C TYR A 36 -0.40 -15.88 -15.82
N GLU A 37 -0.36 -17.15 -16.20
CA GLU A 37 -1.28 -18.19 -15.72
C GLU A 37 -1.12 -18.40 -14.20
N LYS A 38 0.13 -18.43 -13.73
CA LYS A 38 0.42 -18.55 -12.29
C LYS A 38 -0.06 -17.32 -11.52
N VAL A 39 0.20 -16.13 -12.03
CA VAL A 39 -0.28 -14.88 -11.41
C VAL A 39 -1.81 -14.87 -11.37
N LEU A 40 -2.48 -15.25 -12.46
CA LEU A 40 -3.94 -15.33 -12.52
C LEU A 40 -4.52 -16.30 -11.47
N GLN A 41 -3.87 -17.45 -11.26
CA GLN A 41 -4.31 -18.40 -10.24
C GLN A 41 -4.13 -17.86 -8.82
N ILE A 42 -2.96 -17.25 -8.54
CA ILE A 42 -2.69 -16.61 -7.25
C ILE A 42 -3.69 -15.48 -6.99
N HIS A 43 -3.98 -14.67 -8.01
CA HIS A 43 -4.94 -13.57 -7.90
C HIS A 43 -6.36 -14.06 -7.61
N LYS A 44 -6.80 -15.19 -8.19
CA LYS A 44 -8.08 -15.81 -7.84
C LYS A 44 -8.13 -16.26 -6.39
N ASN A 45 -7.08 -16.88 -5.89
CA ASN A 45 -6.98 -17.31 -4.50
C ASN A 45 -7.03 -16.09 -3.56
N TYR A 46 -6.34 -15.02 -3.93
CA TYR A 46 -6.36 -13.76 -3.17
C TYR A 46 -7.78 -13.17 -3.10
N ILE A 47 -8.51 -13.13 -4.22
CA ILE A 47 -9.93 -12.70 -4.23
C ILE A 47 -10.75 -13.52 -3.25
N SER A 48 -10.68 -14.87 -3.32
CA SER A 48 -11.41 -15.75 -2.42
C SER A 48 -11.08 -15.46 -0.95
N SER A 49 -9.81 -15.22 -0.64
CA SER A 49 -9.39 -14.88 0.73
C SER A 49 -9.97 -13.54 1.21
N LEU A 50 -10.08 -12.55 0.33
CA LEU A 50 -10.72 -11.27 0.64
C LEU A 50 -12.22 -11.42 0.87
N GLU A 51 -12.92 -12.20 0.01
CA GLU A 51 -14.36 -12.49 0.15
C GLU A 51 -14.65 -13.26 1.45
N GLU A 52 -13.81 -14.26 1.78
CA GLU A 52 -13.90 -14.99 3.04
C GLU A 52 -13.62 -14.11 4.27
N ALA A 53 -12.82 -13.02 4.12
CA ALA A 53 -12.65 -12.01 5.14
C ALA A 53 -13.84 -11.05 5.27
N GLY A 54 -14.88 -11.21 4.44
CA GLY A 54 -16.13 -10.46 4.47
C GLY A 54 -16.13 -9.19 3.64
N LEU A 55 -15.26 -9.07 2.63
CA LEU A 55 -15.20 -7.88 1.78
C LEU A 55 -16.04 -8.01 0.52
N ASN A 56 -16.66 -6.91 0.12
CA ASN A 56 -17.21 -6.74 -1.22
C ASN A 56 -16.08 -6.31 -2.17
N ILE A 57 -15.90 -7.02 -3.28
CA ILE A 57 -14.78 -6.82 -4.18
C ILE A 57 -15.22 -6.07 -5.44
N ALA A 58 -14.62 -4.90 -5.69
CA ALA A 58 -14.72 -4.20 -6.96
C ALA A 58 -13.51 -4.56 -7.84
N ILE A 59 -13.77 -5.19 -8.99
CA ILE A 59 -12.72 -5.68 -9.90
C ILE A 59 -12.59 -4.74 -11.09
N LEU A 60 -11.46 -4.05 -11.21
CA LEU A 60 -11.12 -3.22 -12.36
C LEU A 60 -10.59 -4.07 -13.53
N ASN A 61 -10.73 -3.54 -14.73
CA ASN A 61 -10.19 -4.21 -15.92
C ASN A 61 -8.66 -4.18 -15.96
N SER A 62 -8.06 -5.18 -16.58
CA SER A 62 -6.61 -5.23 -16.84
C SER A 62 -6.16 -4.06 -17.73
N LEU A 63 -4.91 -3.63 -17.57
CA LEU A 63 -4.28 -2.57 -18.36
C LEU A 63 -3.01 -3.13 -19.00
N GLU A 64 -3.11 -3.58 -20.27
CA GLU A 64 -1.99 -4.22 -20.96
C GLU A 64 -0.78 -3.29 -21.17
N GLN A 65 -0.98 -1.99 -21.23
CA GLN A 65 0.09 -1.00 -21.36
C GLN A 65 0.86 -0.73 -20.06
N TYR A 66 0.37 -1.25 -18.91
CA TYR A 66 0.98 -1.06 -17.59
C TYR A 66 1.18 -2.41 -16.90
N PRO A 67 2.36 -3.03 -17.06
CA PRO A 67 2.64 -4.36 -16.50
C PRO A 67 2.37 -4.48 -15.00
N ASP A 68 2.69 -3.44 -14.23
CA ASP A 68 2.58 -3.39 -12.77
C ASP A 68 1.21 -2.94 -12.26
N SER A 69 0.24 -2.70 -13.14
CA SER A 69 -1.07 -2.11 -12.76
C SER A 69 -1.94 -2.97 -11.84
N ILE A 70 -1.57 -4.23 -11.62
CA ILE A 70 -2.19 -5.08 -10.58
C ILE A 70 -2.02 -4.47 -9.17
N PHE A 71 -0.95 -3.72 -8.93
CA PHE A 71 -0.65 -3.05 -7.67
C PHE A 71 -1.39 -1.71 -7.59
N VAL A 72 -2.71 -1.77 -7.39
CA VAL A 72 -3.60 -0.58 -7.39
C VAL A 72 -3.37 0.35 -6.21
N GLU A 73 -2.63 -0.06 -5.19
CA GLU A 73 -2.31 0.77 -4.04
C GLU A 73 -1.23 1.82 -4.35
N ASP A 74 -0.32 1.54 -5.32
CA ASP A 74 0.78 2.46 -5.59
C ASP A 74 0.34 3.79 -6.21
N PRO A 75 -0.64 3.84 -7.14
CA PRO A 75 -1.10 5.11 -7.70
C PRO A 75 -2.15 5.84 -6.86
N ALA A 76 -2.69 5.25 -5.79
CA ALA A 76 -3.74 5.90 -5.01
C ALA A 76 -3.90 5.32 -3.60
N ILE A 77 -4.18 6.18 -2.62
CA ILE A 77 -4.60 5.77 -1.28
C ILE A 77 -5.99 6.32 -0.96
N ILE A 78 -6.67 5.64 -0.05
CA ILE A 78 -8.00 6.05 0.44
C ILE A 78 -7.86 6.42 1.90
N TYR A 79 -8.36 7.61 2.26
CA TYR A 79 -8.46 8.03 3.65
C TYR A 79 -9.83 8.62 3.94
N LYS A 80 -10.54 7.99 4.88
CA LYS A 80 -11.96 8.27 5.14
C LYS A 80 -12.76 8.11 3.85
N LYS A 81 -13.46 9.15 3.41
CA LYS A 81 -14.25 9.17 2.17
C LYS A 81 -13.55 9.86 1.01
N ASN A 82 -12.23 10.05 1.10
CA ASN A 82 -11.45 10.76 0.11
C ASN A 82 -10.47 9.80 -0.56
N ILE A 83 -10.20 10.03 -1.84
CA ILE A 83 -9.10 9.40 -2.56
C ILE A 83 -7.99 10.41 -2.78
N ILE A 84 -6.75 9.99 -2.53
CA ILE A 84 -5.56 10.78 -2.83
C ILE A 84 -4.80 10.05 -3.94
N ILE A 85 -4.69 10.71 -5.08
CA ILE A 85 -3.95 10.20 -6.24
C ILE A 85 -2.47 10.50 -6.02
N LEU A 86 -1.67 9.47 -6.09
CA LEU A 86 -0.22 9.51 -5.89
C LEU A 86 0.50 9.73 -7.24
N ASN A 87 1.81 9.91 -7.18
CA ASN A 87 2.65 10.08 -8.34
C ASN A 87 3.79 9.04 -8.32
N PRO A 88 3.56 7.82 -8.87
CA PRO A 88 4.57 6.76 -8.94
C PRO A 88 5.85 7.22 -9.63
N CYS A 89 6.99 6.75 -9.13
CA CYS A 89 8.32 7.17 -9.59
C CYS A 89 8.67 6.61 -10.97
N ASP A 90 8.30 5.36 -11.24
CA ASP A 90 8.74 4.67 -12.44
C ASP A 90 7.96 5.13 -13.68
N SER A 91 8.69 5.45 -14.76
CA SER A 91 8.09 5.93 -16.01
C SER A 91 7.16 4.90 -16.67
N THR A 92 7.36 3.60 -16.44
CA THR A 92 6.49 2.53 -16.93
C THR A 92 5.12 2.54 -16.28
N ARG A 93 4.97 3.23 -15.16
CA ARG A 93 3.73 3.42 -14.41
C ARG A 93 3.07 4.77 -14.65
N ASN A 94 3.70 5.64 -15.46
CA ASN A 94 3.14 6.94 -15.78
C ASN A 94 1.77 6.80 -16.48
N GLY A 95 0.75 7.38 -15.90
CA GLY A 95 -0.63 7.31 -16.39
C GLY A 95 -1.53 6.36 -15.60
N GLU A 96 -1.00 5.40 -14.85
CA GLU A 96 -1.83 4.58 -13.94
C GLU A 96 -2.65 5.45 -12.99
N ALA A 97 -2.02 6.49 -12.41
CA ALA A 97 -2.66 7.46 -11.52
C ALA A 97 -3.87 8.17 -12.16
N LYS A 98 -3.75 8.56 -13.44
CA LYS A 98 -4.85 9.16 -14.19
C LYS A 98 -5.99 8.17 -14.46
N ILE A 99 -5.64 6.92 -14.76
CA ILE A 99 -6.63 5.88 -15.06
C ILE A 99 -7.39 5.53 -13.78
N ILE A 100 -6.71 5.25 -12.67
CA ILE A 100 -7.36 4.92 -11.39
C ILE A 100 -8.27 6.06 -10.91
N LYS A 101 -7.84 7.33 -11.06
CA LYS A 101 -8.67 8.50 -10.79
C LYS A 101 -9.99 8.47 -11.56
N ASN A 102 -9.94 8.16 -12.86
CA ASN A 102 -11.12 8.14 -13.72
C ASN A 102 -12.05 6.96 -13.42
N GLU A 103 -11.48 5.79 -13.08
CA GLU A 103 -12.25 4.58 -12.81
C GLU A 103 -13.01 4.66 -11.48
N ILE A 104 -12.37 5.14 -10.42
CA ILE A 104 -12.92 5.05 -9.06
C ILE A 104 -13.16 6.40 -8.39
N GLY A 105 -12.63 7.50 -8.89
CA GLY A 105 -12.75 8.83 -8.25
C GLY A 105 -14.19 9.25 -7.95
N LYS A 106 -15.14 8.86 -8.79
CA LYS A 106 -16.58 9.16 -8.63
C LYS A 106 -17.23 8.55 -7.37
N TYR A 107 -16.57 7.58 -6.73
CA TYR A 107 -17.08 6.94 -5.50
C TYR A 107 -16.64 7.65 -4.22
N PHE A 108 -15.85 8.71 -4.33
CA PHE A 108 -15.29 9.45 -3.20
C PHE A 108 -15.81 10.88 -3.13
N GLU A 109 -15.88 11.44 -1.93
CA GLU A 109 -16.34 12.81 -1.70
C GLU A 109 -15.35 13.85 -2.27
N LYS A 110 -14.05 13.58 -2.16
CA LYS A 110 -12.99 14.44 -2.71
C LYS A 110 -11.92 13.60 -3.40
N ILE A 111 -11.39 14.18 -4.45
CA ILE A 111 -10.20 13.68 -5.16
C ILE A 111 -9.09 14.69 -4.91
N LEU A 112 -8.07 14.29 -4.19
CA LEU A 112 -6.86 15.06 -3.95
C LEU A 112 -5.73 14.48 -4.81
N ILE A 113 -4.72 15.28 -5.12
CA ILE A 113 -3.63 14.85 -6.04
C ILE A 113 -2.31 15.31 -5.44
N VAL A 114 -1.34 14.41 -5.36
CA VAL A 114 0.06 14.76 -5.11
C VAL A 114 0.63 15.33 -6.41
N GLU A 115 0.85 16.64 -6.42
CA GLU A 115 1.26 17.37 -7.63
C GLU A 115 2.78 17.45 -7.81
N LYS A 116 3.54 17.26 -6.73
CA LYS A 116 5.00 17.45 -6.72
C LYS A 116 5.71 16.29 -6.05
N GLY A 117 6.86 15.93 -6.60
CA GLY A 117 7.67 14.80 -6.11
C GLY A 117 7.09 13.45 -6.52
N THR A 118 7.75 12.38 -6.10
CA THR A 118 7.32 11.00 -6.35
C THR A 118 6.93 10.32 -5.06
N ILE A 119 5.88 9.50 -5.11
CA ILE A 119 5.40 8.74 -3.95
C ILE A 119 4.55 7.56 -4.41
N GLU A 120 4.77 6.40 -3.81
CA GLU A 120 4.04 5.17 -4.06
C GLU A 120 3.38 4.65 -2.77
N GLY A 121 2.20 4.04 -2.88
CA GLY A 121 1.42 3.54 -1.74
C GLY A 121 2.12 2.46 -0.92
N GLY A 122 3.07 1.74 -1.53
CA GLY A 122 3.94 0.80 -0.82
C GLY A 122 4.80 1.42 0.28
N ASP A 123 5.04 2.73 0.23
CA ASP A 123 5.80 3.47 1.25
C ASP A 123 4.92 4.13 2.33
N ILE A 124 3.61 3.91 2.30
CA ILE A 124 2.64 4.58 3.19
C ILE A 124 2.00 3.55 4.10
N LEU A 125 2.33 3.58 5.39
CA LEU A 125 1.68 2.78 6.42
C LEU A 125 0.65 3.64 7.15
N ASN A 126 -0.62 3.22 7.13
CA ASN A 126 -1.69 3.88 7.85
C ASN A 126 -1.98 3.13 9.16
N ILE A 127 -2.04 3.87 10.25
CA ILE A 127 -2.40 3.37 11.58
C ILE A 127 -3.46 4.32 12.16
N ASN A 128 -4.73 3.99 11.93
CA ASN A 128 -5.88 4.84 12.27
C ASN A 128 -5.83 6.21 11.56
N ASP A 129 -5.74 7.31 12.31
CA ASP A 129 -5.58 8.66 11.75
C ASP A 129 -4.10 9.11 11.71
N HIS A 130 -3.16 8.17 11.85
CA HIS A 130 -1.74 8.44 11.79
C HIS A 130 -1.10 7.71 10.60
N PHE A 131 -0.27 8.42 9.83
CA PHE A 131 0.42 7.90 8.67
C PHE A 131 1.93 7.96 8.87
N ILE A 132 2.60 6.87 8.53
CA ILE A 132 4.06 6.82 8.43
C ILE A 132 4.42 6.73 6.95
N ILE A 133 5.22 7.68 6.47
CA ILE A 133 5.69 7.73 5.08
C ILE A 133 7.19 7.43 5.06
N GLY A 134 7.56 6.34 4.42
CA GLY A 134 8.94 5.94 4.23
C GLY A 134 9.58 6.62 3.02
N LEU A 135 10.68 7.35 3.22
CA LEU A 135 11.50 7.80 2.10
C LEU A 135 12.31 6.62 1.56
N SER A 136 12.16 6.36 0.27
CA SER A 136 12.78 5.22 -0.42
C SER A 136 13.33 5.65 -1.79
N ASN A 137 13.73 4.69 -2.62
CA ASN A 137 14.05 4.97 -4.02
C ASN A 137 12.81 5.29 -4.87
N ARG A 138 11.60 5.06 -4.35
CA ARG A 138 10.31 5.29 -5.03
C ARG A 138 9.58 6.51 -4.48
N THR A 139 9.86 6.88 -3.25
CA THR A 139 9.24 8.03 -2.56
C THR A 139 10.30 9.03 -2.17
N ASP A 140 10.27 10.20 -2.79
CA ASP A 140 11.16 11.31 -2.46
C ASP A 140 10.57 12.22 -1.37
N LYS A 141 11.43 13.10 -0.84
CA LYS A 141 11.04 14.03 0.22
C LYS A 141 9.91 14.97 -0.21
N LEU A 142 9.93 15.43 -1.46
CA LEU A 142 8.96 16.39 -1.97
C LEU A 142 7.56 15.74 -2.11
N GLY A 143 7.50 14.49 -2.61
CA GLY A 143 6.27 13.71 -2.67
C GLY A 143 5.70 13.41 -1.29
N ALA A 144 6.57 13.02 -0.34
CA ALA A 144 6.18 12.76 1.04
C ALA A 144 5.63 14.02 1.74
N GLU A 145 6.28 15.18 1.60
CA GLU A 145 5.82 16.45 2.17
C GLU A 145 4.49 16.91 1.51
N ASN A 146 4.33 16.72 0.20
CA ASN A 146 3.10 17.07 -0.51
C ASN A 146 1.93 16.20 -0.03
N LEU A 147 2.12 14.88 0.08
CA LEU A 147 1.11 13.99 0.66
C LEU A 147 0.82 14.33 2.12
N SER A 148 1.85 14.59 2.93
CA SER A 148 1.68 14.96 4.34
C SER A 148 0.74 16.17 4.50
N ASN A 149 0.94 17.22 3.70
CA ASN A 149 0.08 18.41 3.72
C ASN A 149 -1.38 18.07 3.38
N LEU A 150 -1.61 17.19 2.40
CA LEU A 150 -2.96 16.74 2.03
C LEU A 150 -3.61 15.95 3.17
N LEU A 151 -2.89 15.00 3.78
CA LEU A 151 -3.38 14.20 4.89
C LEU A 151 -3.70 15.05 6.13
N VAL A 152 -2.80 15.98 6.48
CA VAL A 152 -3.02 16.93 7.59
C VAL A 152 -4.26 17.80 7.35
N SER A 153 -4.50 18.23 6.10
CA SER A 153 -5.73 18.99 5.76
C SER A 153 -7.01 18.17 5.93
N LEU A 154 -6.92 16.84 5.93
CA LEU A 154 -8.02 15.91 6.21
C LEU A 154 -8.10 15.49 7.69
N GLY A 155 -7.24 16.04 8.56
CA GLY A 155 -7.22 15.79 10.00
C GLY A 155 -6.38 14.58 10.42
N ALA A 156 -5.47 14.11 9.58
CA ALA A 156 -4.51 13.07 9.94
C ALA A 156 -3.26 13.67 10.59
N THR A 157 -2.48 12.84 11.27
CA THR A 157 -1.10 13.11 11.67
C THR A 157 -0.15 12.31 10.79
N VAL A 158 1.05 12.85 10.55
CA VAL A 158 2.01 12.23 9.62
C VAL A 158 3.42 12.26 10.20
N GLU A 159 4.11 11.13 10.11
CA GLU A 159 5.54 11.00 10.33
C GLU A 159 6.23 10.64 9.02
N ILE A 160 7.36 11.31 8.74
CA ILE A 160 8.20 11.00 7.57
C ILE A 160 9.53 10.46 8.08
N CYS A 161 9.90 9.25 7.65
CA CYS A 161 11.14 8.62 8.07
C CYS A 161 11.86 7.97 6.88
N HIS A 162 13.13 7.62 7.04
CA HIS A 162 13.87 6.91 6.00
C HIS A 162 13.59 5.42 6.06
N THR A 163 13.22 4.82 4.92
CA THR A 163 13.23 3.38 4.73
C THR A 163 14.68 2.88 4.74
N PRO A 164 15.03 1.81 5.47
CA PRO A 164 16.37 1.25 5.45
C PRO A 164 16.82 0.86 4.04
N LYS A 165 18.14 1.02 3.76
CA LYS A 165 18.72 0.67 2.46
C LYS A 165 18.42 -0.79 2.08
N ASN A 166 18.25 -1.03 0.77
CA ASN A 166 17.95 -2.34 0.19
C ASN A 166 16.56 -2.91 0.57
N ILE A 167 15.65 -2.06 1.00
CA ILE A 167 14.21 -2.35 1.08
C ILE A 167 13.52 -1.57 -0.04
N LEU A 168 12.67 -2.22 -0.82
CA LEU A 168 12.01 -1.59 -1.97
C LEU A 168 11.05 -0.50 -1.53
N HIS A 169 10.13 -0.85 -0.62
CA HIS A 169 9.14 0.03 -0.01
C HIS A 169 9.09 -0.18 1.49
N PHE A 170 8.65 0.83 2.23
CA PHE A 170 8.47 0.74 3.68
C PHE A 170 7.63 -0.49 4.08
N LYS A 171 6.50 -0.74 3.41
CA LYS A 171 5.62 -1.87 3.67
C LYS A 171 6.11 -3.22 3.14
N SER A 172 7.21 -3.26 2.38
CA SER A 172 7.78 -4.55 1.95
C SER A 172 8.28 -5.41 3.11
N GLU A 173 8.71 -4.77 4.20
CA GLU A 173 9.24 -5.45 5.38
C GLU A 173 8.61 -4.96 6.70
N CYS A 174 7.36 -4.41 6.63
CA CYS A 174 6.66 -3.83 7.78
C CYS A 174 5.14 -3.81 7.55
N SER A 175 4.36 -4.44 8.43
CA SER A 175 2.89 -4.42 8.34
C SER A 175 2.22 -4.31 9.71
N LEU A 176 1.15 -3.53 9.79
CA LEU A 176 0.31 -3.46 10.98
C LEU A 176 -0.52 -4.74 11.10
N ILE A 177 -0.41 -5.43 12.24
CA ILE A 177 -1.14 -6.67 12.51
C ILE A 177 -2.12 -6.58 13.68
N ASP A 178 -2.03 -5.54 14.49
CA ASP A 178 -3.05 -5.14 15.48
C ASP A 178 -2.98 -3.62 15.72
N ASP A 179 -3.77 -3.07 16.62
CA ASP A 179 -3.96 -1.62 16.85
C ASP A 179 -2.64 -0.86 17.01
N ASP A 180 -1.67 -1.44 17.72
CA ASP A 180 -0.34 -0.89 17.97
C ASP A 180 0.78 -1.92 17.74
N LEU A 181 0.46 -3.06 17.12
CA LEU A 181 1.37 -4.17 16.92
C LEU A 181 1.79 -4.27 15.44
N ILE A 182 3.08 -4.17 15.20
CA ILE A 182 3.66 -4.17 13.85
C ILE A 182 4.58 -5.38 13.71
N LEU A 183 4.36 -6.16 12.65
CA LEU A 183 5.27 -7.21 12.20
C LEU A 183 6.36 -6.58 11.35
N VAL A 184 7.63 -6.84 11.67
CA VAL A 184 8.77 -6.17 11.04
C VAL A 184 9.92 -7.12 10.76
N SER A 185 10.73 -6.81 9.74
CA SER A 185 12.04 -7.42 9.58
C SER A 185 13.04 -6.88 10.61
N ASN A 186 14.19 -7.56 10.77
CA ASN A 186 15.30 -7.08 11.61
C ASN A 186 15.80 -5.69 11.22
N LYS A 187 15.76 -5.32 9.93
CA LYS A 187 16.15 -3.97 9.49
C LYS A 187 15.15 -2.91 9.95
N MET A 188 13.87 -3.20 9.78
CA MET A 188 12.78 -2.28 10.16
C MET A 188 12.65 -2.16 11.69
N SER A 189 12.93 -3.23 12.44
CA SER A 189 12.91 -3.20 13.91
C SER A 189 13.91 -2.21 14.52
N LYS A 190 14.93 -1.79 13.76
CA LYS A 190 15.95 -0.82 14.20
C LYS A 190 15.54 0.65 14.06
N LEU A 191 14.42 0.92 13.42
CA LEU A 191 13.93 2.29 13.28
C LEU A 191 13.45 2.82 14.64
N ASP A 192 14.13 3.88 15.12
CA ASP A 192 13.85 4.48 16.44
C ASP A 192 12.38 4.90 16.59
N TYR A 193 11.80 5.41 15.51
CA TYR A 193 10.40 5.84 15.53
C TYR A 193 9.45 4.67 15.79
N LEU A 194 9.63 3.54 15.10
CA LEU A 194 8.81 2.35 15.32
C LEU A 194 8.97 1.81 16.74
N LYS A 195 10.21 1.67 17.22
CA LYS A 195 10.50 1.19 18.58
C LYS A 195 9.87 2.03 19.69
N LYS A 196 9.84 3.34 19.51
CA LYS A 196 9.34 4.26 20.55
C LYS A 196 7.82 4.31 20.61
N ASN A 197 7.14 4.04 19.49
CA ASN A 197 5.71 4.32 19.37
C ASN A 197 4.85 3.06 19.23
N TYR A 198 5.44 1.89 18.92
CA TYR A 198 4.70 0.67 18.62
C TYR A 198 5.31 -0.57 19.28
N ASN A 199 4.47 -1.56 19.52
CA ASN A 199 4.89 -2.90 19.83
C ASN A 199 5.35 -3.61 18.55
N LEU A 200 6.54 -4.22 18.58
CA LEU A 200 7.13 -4.86 17.41
C LEU A 200 7.25 -6.37 17.59
N ILE A 201 6.84 -7.12 16.57
CA ILE A 201 7.22 -8.54 16.42
C ILE A 201 8.26 -8.59 15.30
N GLU A 202 9.49 -8.94 15.69
CA GLU A 202 10.59 -9.12 14.74
C GLU A 202 10.56 -10.53 14.17
N LEU A 203 10.61 -10.62 12.83
CA LEU A 203 10.69 -11.89 12.13
C LEU A 203 12.10 -12.50 12.21
N PRO A 204 12.20 -13.83 12.26
CA PRO A 204 13.47 -14.52 12.12
C PRO A 204 14.17 -14.18 10.81
N SER A 205 15.49 -14.22 10.82
CA SER A 205 16.29 -14.04 9.59
C SER A 205 15.93 -15.11 8.55
N GLY A 206 15.69 -14.65 7.31
CA GLY A 206 15.25 -15.50 6.20
C GLY A 206 13.73 -15.55 5.99
N GLU A 207 12.96 -14.95 6.90
CA GLU A 207 11.49 -14.89 6.81
C GLU A 207 10.99 -13.46 6.57
N GLU A 208 11.87 -12.52 6.19
CA GLU A 208 11.56 -11.08 6.07
C GLU A 208 10.36 -10.81 5.16
N ASN A 209 10.15 -11.65 4.13
CA ASN A 209 9.04 -11.51 3.19
C ASN A 209 7.66 -11.67 3.87
N ALA A 210 7.57 -12.39 4.99
CA ALA A 210 6.32 -12.52 5.73
C ALA A 210 5.88 -11.21 6.41
N ALA A 211 6.78 -10.22 6.53
CA ALA A 211 6.41 -8.89 7.00
C ALA A 211 5.57 -8.10 5.98
N ASN A 212 5.59 -8.51 4.70
CA ASN A 212 4.70 -7.97 3.68
C ASN A 212 3.35 -8.69 3.71
N CYS A 213 2.60 -8.47 4.75
CA CYS A 213 1.29 -9.08 4.97
C CYS A 213 0.21 -8.01 5.14
N ILE A 214 -1.05 -8.43 5.16
CA ILE A 214 -2.17 -7.51 5.41
C ILE A 214 -3.17 -8.13 6.39
N ARG A 215 -3.50 -7.39 7.45
CA ARG A 215 -4.62 -7.74 8.31
C ARG A 215 -5.91 -7.17 7.73
N ILE A 216 -6.89 -8.04 7.56
CA ILE A 216 -8.22 -7.69 7.08
C ILE A 216 -9.25 -8.31 8.02
N ASN A 217 -9.94 -7.45 8.77
CA ASN A 217 -10.94 -7.86 9.75
C ASN A 217 -10.33 -8.82 10.80
N ASN A 218 -10.74 -10.09 10.78
CA ASN A 218 -10.25 -11.14 11.67
C ASN A 218 -9.23 -12.09 11.02
N LYS A 219 -8.75 -11.76 9.82
CA LYS A 219 -7.76 -12.57 9.07
C LYS A 219 -6.46 -11.80 8.88
N LEU A 220 -5.36 -12.53 8.86
CA LEU A 220 -4.04 -12.05 8.43
C LEU A 220 -3.69 -12.84 7.16
N LEU A 221 -3.48 -12.13 6.06
CA LEU A 221 -3.04 -12.70 4.78
C LEU A 221 -1.53 -12.47 4.64
N ILE A 222 -0.77 -13.55 4.48
CA ILE A 222 0.69 -13.57 4.35
C ILE A 222 1.05 -14.14 2.98
#